data_dcff79c15cda6f71cca646a88e098435
#
_entry.id   dcff79c15cda6f71cca646a88e098435
#
_cell.length_a   1.000
_cell.length_b   1.000
_cell.length_c   1.000
_cell.angle_alpha   90.00
_cell.angle_beta   90.00
_cell.angle_gamma   90.00
#
_symmetry.space_group_name_H-M   'P 1'
#
loop_
_entity.id
_entity.type
_entity.pdbx_description
1 polymer ?
#
loop_
_entity_poly.entity_id
_entity_poly.type
_entity_poly.pdbx_seq_one_letter_code
_entity_poly.pdbx_strand_id
1 'polypeptide(L)'
;MATIDPLAEILTLLQPMARFSKQVACTAPWRIYRDGTGEPFYCAILEGSCRIAFGTGPAVVLLTGDFVLAPAMRALRIESLDTPPDLPANQPEKLGEGLFHVGRRDGPTDLRMRIGHCHGA
;
A
#
# COMPACT_ATOMS: atom_id res chain seq x y z
N MET A 1 11.67 -19.70 22.58
CA MET A 1 11.63 -19.78 21.11
C MET A 1 11.44 -18.39 20.54
N ALA A 2 12.30 -17.98 19.66
CA ALA A 2 12.16 -16.67 19.04
C ALA A 2 10.88 -16.63 18.20
N THR A 3 10.08 -15.59 18.42
CA THR A 3 8.91 -15.35 17.60
C THR A 3 9.36 -14.70 16.31
N ILE A 4 9.14 -15.40 15.20
CA ILE A 4 9.43 -14.84 13.89
C ILE A 4 8.25 -13.99 13.49
N ASP A 5 8.51 -12.75 13.14
CA ASP A 5 7.49 -11.89 12.56
C ASP A 5 7.25 -12.34 11.11
N PRO A 6 6.11 -12.97 10.80
CA PRO A 6 5.87 -13.48 9.45
C PRO A 6 5.93 -12.37 8.39
N LEU A 7 5.49 -11.17 8.75
CA LEU A 7 5.52 -10.04 7.82
C LEU A 7 6.95 -9.66 7.47
N ALA A 8 7.82 -9.53 8.47
CA ALA A 8 9.22 -9.17 8.24
C ALA A 8 9.93 -10.24 7.40
N GLU A 9 9.64 -11.51 7.65
CA GLU A 9 10.22 -12.62 6.91
C GLU A 9 9.79 -12.58 5.45
N ILE A 10 8.50 -12.36 5.18
CA ILE A 10 7.99 -12.27 3.81
C ILE A 10 8.62 -11.10 3.09
N LEU A 11 8.73 -9.94 3.74
CA LEU A 11 9.34 -8.76 3.12
C LEU A 11 10.80 -9.01 2.78
N THR A 12 11.52 -9.72 3.64
CA THR A 12 12.92 -10.08 3.39
C THR A 12 13.04 -10.98 2.17
N LEU A 13 12.14 -11.96 2.04
CA LEU A 13 12.14 -12.88 0.91
C LEU A 13 11.79 -12.18 -0.41
N LEU A 14 10.89 -11.20 -0.37
CA LEU A 14 10.45 -10.48 -1.55
C LEU A 14 11.38 -9.35 -1.95
N GLN A 15 12.23 -8.90 -1.05
CA GLN A 15 13.09 -7.74 -1.28
C GLN A 15 13.98 -7.87 -2.52
N PRO A 16 14.62 -9.02 -2.81
CA PRO A 16 15.39 -9.14 -4.03
C PRO A 16 14.55 -9.06 -5.30
N MET A 17 13.25 -9.35 -5.21
CA MET A 17 12.33 -9.33 -6.33
C MET A 17 11.64 -7.99 -6.50
N ALA A 18 11.58 -7.21 -5.44
CA ALA A 18 10.90 -5.91 -5.43
C ALA A 18 11.93 -4.79 -5.55
N ARG A 19 12.31 -4.49 -6.79
CA ARG A 19 13.33 -3.47 -7.05
C ARG A 19 12.90 -2.07 -6.64
N PHE A 20 11.59 -1.83 -6.61
CA PHE A 20 11.06 -0.50 -6.33
C PHE A 20 10.07 -0.57 -5.18
N SER A 21 10.59 -0.86 -3.98
CA SER A 21 9.76 -0.73 -2.80
C SER A 21 9.69 0.72 -2.36
N LYS A 22 8.51 1.14 -1.92
CA LYS A 22 8.26 2.50 -1.48
C LYS A 22 7.58 2.46 -0.12
N GLN A 23 7.92 3.41 0.72
CA GLN A 23 7.19 3.64 1.95
C GLN A 23 6.26 4.82 1.73
N VAL A 24 4.99 4.63 2.06
CA VAL A 24 3.96 5.64 1.85
C VAL A 24 3.30 5.96 3.18
N ALA A 25 3.30 7.24 3.53
CA ALA A 25 2.59 7.75 4.69
C ALA A 25 1.34 8.48 4.20
N CYS A 26 0.22 8.25 4.85
CA CYS A 26 -1.06 8.81 4.43
C CYS A 26 -1.74 9.55 5.58
N THR A 27 -2.43 10.63 5.24
CA THR A 27 -3.24 11.41 6.18
C THR A 27 -4.66 11.51 5.62
N ALA A 28 -5.62 10.96 6.35
CA ALA A 28 -7.01 10.89 5.91
C ALA A 28 -7.65 12.27 5.75
N PRO A 29 -8.61 12.44 4.83
CA PRO A 29 -9.08 11.44 3.88
C PRO A 29 -8.16 11.34 2.66
N TRP A 30 -8.00 10.13 2.13
CA TRP A 30 -7.13 9.92 0.97
C TRP A 30 -7.62 8.72 0.16
N ARG A 31 -7.29 8.74 -1.13
CA ARG A 31 -7.56 7.64 -2.06
C ARG A 31 -6.45 7.58 -3.09
N ILE A 32 -5.92 6.40 -3.31
CA ILE A 32 -4.95 6.12 -4.36
C ILE A 32 -5.60 5.17 -5.35
N TYR A 33 -5.43 5.46 -6.63
CA TYR A 33 -5.85 4.58 -7.70
C TYR A 33 -4.67 4.27 -8.59
N ARG A 34 -4.53 3.02 -8.97
CA ARG A 34 -3.49 2.57 -9.90
C ARG A 34 -4.07 1.65 -10.95
N ASP A 35 -3.62 1.82 -12.18
CA ASP A 35 -3.97 0.89 -13.25
C ASP A 35 -3.29 -0.45 -13.00
N GLY A 36 -3.91 -1.51 -13.48
CA GLY A 36 -3.32 -2.83 -13.37
C GLY A 36 -2.12 -2.97 -14.28
N THR A 37 -1.06 -3.59 -13.77
CA THR A 37 0.17 -3.83 -14.52
C THR A 37 0.29 -5.28 -14.98
N GLY A 38 -0.48 -6.20 -14.37
CA GLY A 38 -0.32 -7.63 -14.61
C GLY A 38 0.91 -8.22 -13.95
N GLU A 39 1.67 -7.41 -13.22
CA GLU A 39 2.90 -7.84 -12.54
C GLU A 39 2.64 -8.07 -11.06
N PRO A 40 3.51 -8.84 -10.39
CA PRO A 40 3.37 -9.02 -8.95
C PRO A 40 3.49 -7.70 -8.19
N PHE A 41 2.66 -7.58 -7.15
CA PHE A 41 2.58 -6.41 -6.29
C PHE A 41 2.39 -6.86 -4.86
N TYR A 42 3.00 -6.17 -3.91
CA TYR A 42 2.71 -6.41 -2.50
C TYR A 42 2.46 -5.10 -1.76
N CYS A 43 1.69 -5.22 -0.69
CA CYS A 43 1.40 -4.13 0.22
C CYS A 43 1.46 -4.66 1.65
N ALA A 44 2.24 -4.00 2.49
CA ALA A 44 2.36 -4.35 3.90
C ALA A 44 1.94 -3.15 4.74
N ILE A 45 1.02 -3.36 5.67
CA ILE A 45 0.55 -2.30 6.56
C ILE A 45 1.46 -2.26 7.78
N LEU A 46 2.29 -1.23 7.86
CA LEU A 46 3.22 -1.06 8.95
C LEU A 46 2.54 -0.46 10.17
N GLU A 47 1.60 0.46 9.95
CA GLU A 47 0.91 1.16 11.01
C GLU A 47 -0.41 1.72 10.48
N GLY A 48 -1.49 1.53 11.21
CA GLY A 48 -2.79 2.08 10.85
C GLY A 48 -3.71 1.10 10.17
N SER A 49 -4.66 1.64 9.41
CA SER A 49 -5.67 0.84 8.74
C SER A 49 -6.08 1.52 7.43
N CYS A 50 -6.55 0.70 6.49
CA CYS A 50 -7.04 1.19 5.20
C CYS A 50 -7.97 0.16 4.58
N ARG A 51 -8.50 0.51 3.41
CA ARG A 51 -9.35 -0.36 2.62
C ARG A 51 -8.73 -0.54 1.25
N ILE A 52 -8.67 -1.78 0.78
CA ILE A 52 -8.08 -2.09 -0.52
C ILE A 52 -9.07 -2.89 -1.36
N ALA A 53 -9.11 -2.60 -2.66
CA ALA A 53 -9.91 -3.36 -3.62
C ALA A 53 -9.13 -3.51 -4.92
N PHE A 54 -9.27 -4.68 -5.55
CA PHE A 54 -8.66 -4.99 -6.84
C PHE A 54 -9.74 -5.16 -7.89
N GLY A 55 -9.59 -4.48 -9.03
CA GLY A 55 -10.55 -4.56 -10.12
C GLY A 55 -11.95 -4.19 -9.65
N THR A 56 -12.91 -5.08 -9.92
CA THR A 56 -14.30 -4.94 -9.48
C THR A 56 -14.59 -5.78 -8.24
N GLY A 57 -13.55 -6.34 -7.63
CA GLY A 57 -13.71 -7.18 -6.45
C GLY A 57 -14.12 -6.39 -5.21
N PRO A 58 -14.49 -7.11 -4.14
CA PRO A 58 -14.89 -6.45 -2.90
C PRO A 58 -13.72 -5.76 -2.21
N ALA A 59 -14.03 -4.70 -1.47
CA ALA A 59 -13.04 -4.02 -0.65
C ALA A 59 -12.77 -4.85 0.62
N VAL A 60 -11.50 -4.87 1.03
CA VAL A 60 -11.04 -5.56 2.22
C VAL A 60 -10.37 -4.55 3.13
N VAL A 61 -10.68 -4.59 4.42
CA VAL A 61 -10.03 -3.75 5.42
C VAL A 61 -8.72 -4.39 5.82
N LEU A 62 -7.66 -3.60 5.77
CA LEU A 62 -6.32 -4.01 6.21
C LEU A 62 -5.95 -3.27 7.49
N LEU A 63 -5.35 -3.98 8.41
CA LEU A 63 -4.91 -3.45 9.70
C LEU A 63 -3.40 -3.60 9.85
N THR A 64 -2.84 -2.98 10.87
CA THR A 64 -1.41 -3.10 11.19
C THR A 64 -0.99 -4.57 11.19
N GLY A 65 0.06 -4.88 10.46
CA GLY A 65 0.60 -6.23 10.34
C GLY A 65 0.02 -7.03 9.17
N ASP A 66 -1.01 -6.53 8.50
CA ASP A 66 -1.57 -7.22 7.35
C ASP A 66 -0.67 -7.09 6.13
N PHE A 67 -0.68 -8.12 5.31
CA PHE A 67 0.12 -8.20 4.10
C PHE A 67 -0.74 -8.72 2.96
N VAL A 68 -0.62 -8.07 1.80
CA VAL A 68 -1.33 -8.47 0.59
C VAL A 68 -0.30 -8.72 -0.51
N LEU A 69 -0.41 -9.86 -1.15
CA LEU A 69 0.38 -10.20 -2.33
C LEU A 69 -0.57 -10.45 -3.49
N ALA A 70 -0.41 -9.68 -4.54
CA ALA A 70 -1.16 -9.86 -5.78
C ALA A 70 -0.18 -10.39 -6.84
N PRO A 71 -0.29 -11.67 -7.25
CA PRO A 71 0.65 -12.23 -8.22
C PRO A 71 0.59 -11.54 -9.59
N ALA A 72 -0.58 -11.02 -9.95
CA ALA A 72 -0.77 -10.27 -11.18
C ALA A 72 -1.71 -9.10 -10.87
N MET A 73 -1.15 -7.94 -10.64
CA MET A 73 -1.92 -6.79 -10.16
C MET A 73 -2.94 -6.32 -11.19
N ARG A 74 -4.20 -6.31 -10.78
CA ARG A 74 -5.28 -5.65 -11.50
C ARG A 74 -5.38 -4.20 -11.02
N ALA A 75 -6.30 -3.43 -11.62
CA ALA A 75 -6.56 -2.08 -11.16
C ALA A 75 -6.78 -2.09 -9.64
N LEU A 76 -6.13 -1.16 -8.95
CA LEU A 76 -6.05 -1.14 -7.50
C LEU A 76 -6.60 0.17 -6.97
N ARG A 77 -7.43 0.08 -5.92
CA ARG A 77 -7.86 1.24 -5.15
C ARG A 77 -7.54 1.01 -3.69
N ILE A 78 -6.78 1.92 -3.11
CA ILE A 78 -6.49 1.93 -1.67
C ILE A 78 -6.98 3.26 -1.12
N GLU A 79 -7.70 3.23 0.00
CA GLU A 79 -8.28 4.44 0.55
C GLU A 79 -8.40 4.38 2.08
N SER A 80 -8.51 5.54 2.71
CA SER A 80 -8.82 5.61 4.13
C SER A 80 -10.22 5.07 4.39
N LEU A 81 -10.47 4.60 5.63
CA LEU A 81 -11.74 3.95 5.97
C LEU A 81 -12.94 4.88 5.79
N ASP A 82 -12.77 6.15 6.11
CA ASP A 82 -13.87 7.13 6.10
C ASP A 82 -13.84 8.00 4.86
N THR A 83 -13.23 7.54 3.79
CA THR A 83 -13.11 8.32 2.57
C THR A 83 -14.46 8.46 1.88
N PRO A 84 -14.91 9.69 1.59
CA PRO A 84 -16.15 9.90 0.84
C PRO A 84 -16.10 9.26 -0.54
N PRO A 85 -17.22 8.70 -1.03
CA PRO A 85 -17.22 8.03 -2.34
C PRO A 85 -16.84 8.93 -3.51
N ASP A 86 -17.07 10.23 -3.38
CA ASP A 86 -16.83 11.21 -4.43
C ASP A 86 -15.47 11.89 -4.34
N LEU A 87 -14.64 11.48 -3.37
CA LEU A 87 -13.30 12.04 -3.24
C LEU A 87 -12.45 11.61 -4.43
N PRO A 88 -11.85 12.54 -5.19
CA PRO A 88 -10.97 12.17 -6.28
C PRO A 88 -9.69 11.53 -5.76
N ALA A 89 -9.05 10.71 -6.60
CA ALA A 89 -7.80 10.07 -6.23
C ALA A 89 -6.71 11.10 -6.00
N ASN A 90 -5.93 10.90 -4.96
CA ASN A 90 -4.79 11.75 -4.64
C ASN A 90 -3.58 11.38 -5.47
N GLN A 91 -2.74 12.37 -5.75
CA GLN A 91 -1.43 12.13 -6.33
C GLN A 91 -0.42 11.98 -5.20
N PRO A 92 0.35 10.87 -5.16
CA PRO A 92 1.41 10.75 -4.17
C PRO A 92 2.46 11.83 -4.36
N GLU A 93 2.91 12.40 -3.25
CA GLU A 93 3.96 13.40 -3.26
C GLU A 93 5.27 12.76 -2.82
N LYS A 94 6.30 12.89 -3.63
CA LYS A 94 7.62 12.35 -3.31
C LYS A 94 8.29 13.26 -2.28
N LEU A 95 8.63 12.69 -1.12
CA LEU A 95 9.33 13.40 -0.06
C LEU A 95 10.83 13.14 -0.10
N GLY A 96 11.25 12.02 -0.65
CA GLY A 96 12.62 11.62 -0.74
C GLY A 96 12.70 10.32 -1.51
N GLU A 97 13.88 9.71 -1.58
CA GLU A 97 14.05 8.47 -2.31
C GLU A 97 13.27 7.35 -1.64
N GLY A 98 12.29 6.81 -2.38
CA GLY A 98 11.44 5.75 -1.86
C GLY A 98 10.45 6.18 -0.77
N LEU A 99 10.28 7.48 -0.55
CA LEU A 99 9.37 8.02 0.47
C LEU A 99 8.31 8.89 -0.18
N PHE A 100 7.05 8.60 0.14
CA PHE A 100 5.91 9.30 -0.46
C PHE A 100 4.89 9.66 0.61
N HIS A 101 4.11 10.69 0.34
CA HIS A 101 3.00 11.11 1.18
C HIS A 101 1.74 11.24 0.34
N VAL A 102 0.60 10.84 0.90
CA VAL A 102 -0.70 10.94 0.24
C VAL A 102 -1.69 11.55 1.21
N GLY A 103 -2.50 12.48 0.71
CA GLY A 103 -3.54 13.12 1.48
C GLY A 103 -3.10 14.47 2.04
N ARG A 104 -3.68 14.85 3.16
CA ARG A 104 -3.42 16.17 3.75
C ARG A 104 -2.00 16.26 4.29
N ARG A 105 -1.39 17.43 4.08
CA ARG A 105 -0.02 17.68 4.55
C ARG A 105 0.04 18.09 6.01
N ASP A 106 -1.03 18.64 6.52
CA ASP A 106 -1.07 19.30 7.82
C ASP A 106 -1.71 18.46 8.93
N GLY A 107 -2.06 17.22 8.63
CA GLY A 107 -2.66 16.33 9.62
C GLY A 107 -1.71 15.25 10.09
N PRO A 108 -2.09 14.49 11.12
CA PRO A 108 -1.30 13.37 11.58
C PRO A 108 -1.33 12.23 10.55
N THR A 109 -0.23 11.49 10.47
CA THR A 109 -0.17 10.27 9.66
C THR A 109 -1.04 9.20 10.32
N ASP A 110 -2.02 8.70 9.59
CA ASP A 110 -2.91 7.65 10.08
C ASP A 110 -2.66 6.30 9.44
N LEU A 111 -1.77 6.25 8.44
CA LEU A 111 -1.37 5.02 7.80
C LEU A 111 0.06 5.10 7.35
N ARG A 112 0.80 4.04 7.58
CA ARG A 112 2.10 3.82 6.94
C ARG A 112 2.10 2.45 6.31
N MET A 113 2.53 2.38 5.06
CA MET A 113 2.58 1.12 4.35
C MET A 113 3.83 1.04 3.50
N ARG A 114 4.23 -0.18 3.20
CA ARG A 114 5.29 -0.45 2.24
C ARG A 114 4.67 -1.15 1.06
N ILE A 115 4.93 -0.63 -0.12
CA ILE A 115 4.44 -1.25 -1.36
C ILE A 115 5.62 -1.57 -2.25
N GLY A 116 5.47 -2.61 -3.04
CA GLY A 116 6.51 -3.01 -3.97
C GLY A 116 5.94 -3.68 -5.20
N HIS A 117 6.67 -3.51 -6.29
CA HIS A 117 6.39 -4.17 -7.55
C HIS A 117 7.54 -5.11 -7.85
N CYS A 118 7.20 -6.35 -8.15
CA CYS A 118 8.21 -7.29 -8.65
C CYS A 118 8.25 -7.13 -10.15
N HIS A 119 9.31 -6.55 -10.65
CA HIS A 119 9.49 -6.49 -12.09
C HIS A 119 9.89 -7.87 -12.59
N GLY A 120 9.06 -8.42 -13.43
CA GLY A 120 9.50 -9.54 -14.21
C GLY A 120 10.49 -9.04 -15.24
N ALA A 121 11.69 -8.96 -14.87
CA ALA A 121 12.85 -8.58 -15.72
C ALA A 121 12.48 -7.76 -16.95
#